data_a04fee49abf2e0b7e2d933264989ab3d
#
_entry.id   a04fee49abf2e0b7e2d933264989ab3d
#
_cell.length_a   1.000
_cell.length_b   1.000
_cell.length_c   1.000
_cell.angle_alpha   90.00
_cell.angle_beta   90.00
_cell.angle_gamma   90.00
#
_symmetry.space_group_name_H-M   'P 1'
#
loop_
_entity.id
_entity.type
_entity.pdbx_description
1 polymer ?
#
loop_
_entity_poly.entity_id
_entity_poly.type
_entity_poly.pdbx_seq_one_letter_code
_entity_poly.pdbx_strand_id
1 'polypeptide(L)'
;VNSSLSGGEIKRIEIATVLARNTKLTIFDEPEAGIDLWSFNELIDAFVEIKENYAGTLLIISHQERILNIADEIIVIANGVVKDIGKKEEILPTLLEVSNTGDCCLNGGNN
;
A
#
# COMPACT_ATOMS: atom_id res chain seq x y z
N VAL A 1 6.00 17.92 19.31
CA VAL A 1 6.27 17.54 17.92
C VAL A 1 7.46 18.32 17.40
N ASN A 2 8.32 17.66 16.74
CA ASN A 2 9.51 18.26 16.19
C ASN A 2 9.24 18.73 14.77
N SER A 3 9.26 20.04 14.58
CA SER A 3 8.94 20.62 13.27
C SER A 3 10.02 20.34 12.22
N SER A 4 11.17 19.82 12.64
CA SER A 4 12.23 19.50 11.69
C SER A 4 12.07 18.13 11.04
N LEU A 5 11.11 17.33 11.49
CA LEU A 5 10.89 16.03 10.91
C LEU A 5 10.13 16.15 9.60
N SER A 6 10.51 15.32 8.62
CA SER A 6 9.80 15.24 7.35
C SER A 6 8.51 14.46 7.54
N GLY A 7 7.62 14.55 6.54
CA GLY A 7 6.38 13.78 6.57
C GLY A 7 6.64 12.28 6.64
N GLY A 8 7.68 11.81 5.94
CA GLY A 8 8.03 10.40 5.98
C GLY A 8 8.54 9.96 7.33
N GLU A 9 9.33 10.80 7.97
CA GLU A 9 9.83 10.48 9.29
C GLU A 9 8.70 10.40 10.32
N ILE A 10 7.75 11.32 10.22
CA ILE A 10 6.58 11.31 11.09
C ILE A 10 5.77 10.03 10.87
N LYS A 11 5.58 9.65 9.61
CA LYS A 11 4.85 8.42 9.28
C LYS A 11 5.55 7.19 9.83
N ARG A 12 6.87 7.16 9.74
CA ARG A 12 7.63 6.03 10.26
C ARG A 12 7.47 5.91 11.77
N ILE A 13 7.44 7.03 12.46
CA ILE A 13 7.24 7.03 13.90
C ILE A 13 5.83 6.54 14.23
N GLU A 14 4.83 6.99 13.47
CA GLU A 14 3.46 6.54 13.66
C GLU A 14 3.35 5.03 13.48
N ILE A 15 3.97 4.52 12.42
CA ILE A 15 3.95 3.09 12.13
C ILE A 15 4.62 2.31 13.26
N ALA A 16 5.78 2.77 13.69
CA ALA A 16 6.50 2.09 14.78
C ALA A 16 5.67 2.08 16.07
N THR A 17 4.99 3.19 16.34
CA THR A 17 4.16 3.29 17.53
C THR A 17 3.01 2.28 17.49
N VAL A 18 2.37 2.16 16.33
CA VAL A 18 1.27 1.22 16.17
C VAL A 18 1.76 -0.22 16.32
N LEU A 19 2.90 -0.54 15.71
CA LEU A 19 3.44 -1.89 15.76
C LEU A 19 3.97 -2.27 17.15
N ALA A 20 4.35 -1.27 17.93
CA ALA A 20 4.80 -1.51 19.30
C ALA A 20 3.69 -2.09 20.18
N ARG A 21 2.45 -1.95 19.75
CA ARG A 21 1.32 -2.53 20.47
C ARG A 21 1.29 -4.05 20.36
N ASN A 22 2.07 -4.59 19.46
CA ASN A 22 2.22 -6.04 19.29
C ASN A 22 0.88 -6.75 19.04
N THR A 23 0.07 -6.18 18.18
CA THR A 23 -1.21 -6.78 17.81
C THR A 23 -1.01 -7.82 16.74
N LYS A 24 -1.96 -8.73 16.59
CA LYS A 24 -1.90 -9.77 15.58
C LYS A 24 -2.25 -9.26 14.19
N LEU A 25 -3.04 -8.21 14.12
CA LEU A 25 -3.44 -7.60 12.86
C LEU A 25 -3.32 -6.10 12.97
N THR A 26 -2.63 -5.50 12.02
CA THR A 26 -2.50 -4.06 11.96
C THR A 26 -2.99 -3.59 10.60
N ILE A 27 -3.83 -2.57 10.57
CA ILE A 27 -4.42 -2.05 9.35
C ILE A 27 -3.94 -0.61 9.14
N PHE A 28 -3.39 -0.34 7.96
CA PHE A 28 -3.01 1.01 7.55
C PHE A 28 -3.87 1.41 6.37
N ASP A 29 -4.56 2.54 6.50
CA ASP A 29 -5.45 3.05 5.47
C ASP A 29 -4.77 4.21 4.74
N GLU A 30 -4.31 3.95 3.52
CA GLU A 30 -3.60 4.91 2.69
C GLU A 30 -2.51 5.64 3.47
N PRO A 31 -1.53 4.90 3.99
CA PRO A 31 -0.48 5.51 4.83
C PRO A 31 0.39 6.51 4.07
N GLU A 32 0.40 6.45 2.76
CA GLU A 32 1.19 7.35 1.93
C GLU A 32 0.49 8.69 1.70
N ALA A 33 -0.76 8.85 2.13
CA ALA A 33 -1.49 10.08 1.88
C ALA A 33 -0.82 11.27 2.54
N GLY A 34 -0.65 12.33 1.77
CA GLY A 34 -0.12 13.58 2.29
C GLY A 34 1.39 13.67 2.41
N ILE A 35 2.13 12.69 1.93
CA ILE A 35 3.58 12.75 1.99
C ILE A 35 4.16 12.95 0.59
N ASP A 36 5.35 13.52 0.55
CA ASP A 36 6.01 13.81 -0.72
C ASP A 36 6.72 12.57 -1.26
N LEU A 37 7.26 12.72 -2.47
CA LEU A 37 7.88 11.60 -3.16
C LEU A 37 9.11 11.05 -2.41
N TRP A 38 9.90 11.93 -1.84
CA TRP A 38 11.11 11.51 -1.11
C TRP A 38 10.73 10.72 0.15
N SER A 39 9.76 11.25 0.89
CA SER A 39 9.32 10.59 2.11
C SER A 39 8.61 9.29 1.80
N PHE A 40 8.01 9.18 0.62
CA PHE A 40 7.37 7.95 0.20
C PHE A 40 8.39 6.82 0.08
N ASN A 41 9.59 7.11 -0.43
CA ASN A 41 10.65 6.10 -0.49
C ASN A 41 11.00 5.57 0.89
N GLU A 42 11.09 6.47 1.85
CA GLU A 42 11.37 6.07 3.22
C GLU A 42 10.26 5.23 3.81
N LEU A 43 9.03 5.56 3.45
CA LEU A 43 7.87 4.79 3.90
C LEU A 43 7.91 3.36 3.36
N ILE A 44 8.22 3.21 2.08
CA ILE A 44 8.33 1.89 1.47
C ILE A 44 9.42 1.07 2.16
N ASP A 45 10.58 1.68 2.39
CA ASP A 45 11.68 0.99 3.07
C ASP A 45 11.27 0.54 4.46
N ALA A 46 10.53 1.38 5.16
CA ALA A 46 10.05 1.04 6.50
C ALA A 46 9.12 -0.17 6.46
N PHE A 47 8.21 -0.20 5.50
CA PHE A 47 7.27 -1.32 5.39
C PHE A 47 7.99 -2.62 5.04
N VAL A 48 9.01 -2.55 4.17
CA VAL A 48 9.78 -3.74 3.83
C VAL A 48 10.48 -4.29 5.07
N GLU A 49 11.07 -3.42 5.85
CA GLU A 49 11.75 -3.82 7.08
C GLU A 49 10.79 -4.42 8.09
N ILE A 50 9.63 -3.77 8.24
CA ILE A 50 8.61 -4.24 9.17
C ILE A 50 8.07 -5.61 8.75
N LYS A 51 7.85 -5.78 7.46
CA LYS A 51 7.34 -7.03 6.93
C LYS A 51 8.20 -8.22 7.33
N GLU A 52 9.51 -8.01 7.39
CA GLU A 52 10.44 -9.07 7.73
C GLU A 52 10.48 -9.36 9.23
N ASN A 53 10.17 -8.36 10.05
CA ASN A 53 10.33 -8.48 11.49
C ASN A 53 9.04 -8.58 12.28
N TYR A 54 7.92 -8.23 11.67
CA TYR A 54 6.65 -8.23 12.35
C TYR A 54 6.00 -9.61 12.28
N ALA A 55 5.64 -10.16 13.44
CA ALA A 55 5.07 -11.51 13.50
C ALA A 55 3.59 -11.56 13.13
N GLY A 56 2.92 -10.42 13.14
CA GLY A 56 1.49 -10.37 12.85
C GLY A 56 1.20 -10.19 11.37
N THR A 57 -0.04 -9.87 11.07
CA THR A 57 -0.49 -9.61 9.71
C THR A 57 -0.63 -8.11 9.49
N LEU A 58 -0.09 -7.65 8.37
CA LEU A 58 -0.19 -6.25 7.95
C LEU A 58 -1.17 -6.15 6.80
N LEU A 59 -2.21 -5.34 6.99
CA LEU A 59 -3.19 -5.07 5.95
C LEU A 59 -3.05 -3.61 5.56
N ILE A 60 -2.68 -3.35 4.32
CA ILE A 60 -2.48 -1.98 3.84
C ILE A 60 -3.47 -1.68 2.74
N ILE A 61 -4.23 -0.60 2.89
CA ILE A 61 -5.15 -0.15 1.87
C ILE A 61 -4.46 0.94 1.08
N SER A 62 -4.24 0.70 -0.22
CA SER A 62 -3.54 1.65 -1.06
C SER A 62 -3.80 1.35 -2.52
N HIS A 63 -3.65 2.37 -3.35
CA HIS A 63 -3.71 2.18 -4.80
C HIS A 63 -2.35 2.48 -5.43
N GLN A 64 -1.32 2.64 -4.62
CA GLN A 64 0.02 2.93 -5.11
C GLN A 64 0.74 1.65 -5.50
N GLU A 65 1.20 1.62 -6.74
CA GLU A 65 1.88 0.43 -7.26
C GLU A 65 3.05 -0.01 -6.38
N ARG A 66 3.80 0.96 -5.88
CA ARG A 66 4.98 0.64 -5.07
C ARG A 66 4.62 -0.07 -3.77
N ILE A 67 3.48 0.27 -3.20
CA ILE A 67 3.02 -0.42 -2.00
C ILE A 67 2.49 -1.80 -2.36
N LEU A 68 1.75 -1.90 -3.46
CA LEU A 68 1.26 -3.18 -3.92
C LEU A 68 2.40 -4.13 -4.22
N ASN A 69 3.51 -3.60 -4.71
CA ASN A 69 4.65 -4.40 -5.11
C ASN A 69 5.35 -5.09 -3.93
N ILE A 70 5.19 -4.59 -2.73
CA ILE A 70 5.80 -5.23 -1.56
C ILE A 70 4.84 -6.17 -0.83
N ALA A 71 3.63 -6.32 -1.32
CA ALA A 71 2.65 -7.19 -0.71
C ALA A 71 2.93 -8.65 -1.03
N ASP A 72 2.50 -9.53 -0.14
CA ASP A 72 2.52 -10.96 -0.42
C ASP A 72 1.28 -11.36 -1.20
N GLU A 73 0.14 -10.81 -0.79
CA GLU A 73 -1.14 -11.06 -1.45
C GLU A 73 -1.86 -9.75 -1.65
N ILE A 74 -2.69 -9.71 -2.68
CA ILE A 74 -3.48 -8.53 -3.00
C ILE A 74 -4.95 -8.91 -3.07
N ILE A 75 -5.78 -8.07 -2.45
CA ILE A 75 -7.23 -8.21 -2.51
C ILE A 75 -7.75 -7.01 -3.28
N VAL A 76 -8.47 -7.26 -4.37
CA VAL A 76 -9.04 -6.19 -5.18
C VAL A 76 -10.50 -6.04 -4.82
N ILE A 77 -10.86 -4.83 -4.40
CA ILE A 77 -12.23 -4.51 -4.05
C ILE A 77 -12.77 -3.49 -5.05
N ALA A 78 -13.91 -3.78 -5.61
CA ALA A 78 -14.56 -2.90 -6.55
C ALA A 78 -16.06 -3.01 -6.38
N ASN A 79 -16.75 -1.87 -6.44
CA ASN A 79 -18.20 -1.81 -6.32
C ASN A 79 -18.71 -2.50 -5.06
N GLY A 80 -17.94 -2.39 -3.98
CA GLY A 80 -18.36 -2.91 -2.70
C GLY A 80 -18.18 -4.40 -2.49
N VAL A 81 -17.52 -5.08 -3.43
CA VAL A 81 -17.32 -6.52 -3.31
C VAL A 81 -15.86 -6.86 -3.60
N VAL A 82 -15.45 -8.04 -3.16
CA VAL A 82 -14.13 -8.56 -3.48
C VAL A 82 -14.18 -9.05 -4.93
N LYS A 83 -13.45 -8.35 -5.79
CA LYS A 83 -13.42 -8.69 -7.20
C LYS A 83 -12.40 -9.78 -7.49
N ASP A 84 -11.28 -9.76 -6.79
CA ASP A 84 -10.21 -10.71 -7.02
C ASP A 84 -9.34 -10.80 -5.77
N ILE A 85 -8.68 -11.93 -5.60
CA ILE A 85 -7.77 -12.13 -4.50
C ILE A 85 -6.73 -13.17 -4.92
N GLY A 86 -5.48 -12.92 -4.57
CA GLY A 86 -4.42 -13.84 -4.94
C GLY A 86 -3.05 -13.27 -4.61
N LYS A 87 -2.04 -13.99 -5.03
CA LYS A 87 -0.68 -13.57 -4.79
C LYS A 87 -0.34 -12.35 -5.63
N LYS A 88 0.57 -11.53 -5.12
CA LYS A 88 1.00 -10.32 -5.81
C LYS A 88 1.42 -10.64 -7.25
N GLU A 89 2.16 -11.71 -7.43
CA GLU A 89 2.66 -12.09 -8.75
C GLU A 89 1.55 -12.38 -9.75
N GLU A 90 0.39 -12.76 -9.26
CA GLU A 90 -0.76 -13.06 -10.12
C GLU A 90 -1.66 -11.86 -10.34
N ILE A 91 -1.85 -11.08 -9.30
CA ILE A 91 -2.83 -9.98 -9.34
C ILE A 91 -2.24 -8.69 -9.88
N LEU A 92 -1.02 -8.36 -9.49
CA LEU A 92 -0.43 -7.08 -9.86
C LEU A 92 -0.30 -6.86 -11.37
N PRO A 93 0.18 -7.85 -12.14
CA PRO A 93 0.24 -7.65 -13.60
C PRO A 93 -1.11 -7.34 -14.21
N THR A 94 -2.17 -7.96 -13.70
CA THR A 94 -3.52 -7.72 -14.19
C THR A 94 -3.95 -6.28 -13.92
N LEU A 95 -3.64 -5.78 -12.74
CA LEU A 95 -3.97 -4.40 -12.39
C LEU A 95 -3.22 -3.39 -13.25
N LEU A 96 -1.94 -3.65 -13.48
CA LEU A 96 -1.12 -2.76 -14.29
C LEU A 96 -1.58 -2.77 -15.75
N GLU A 97 -1.98 -3.92 -16.24
CA GLU A 97 -2.50 -4.05 -17.60
C GLU A 97 -3.76 -3.23 -17.77
N VAL A 98 -4.68 -3.34 -16.84
CA VAL A 98 -5.91 -2.56 -16.86
C VAL A 98 -5.60 -1.07 -16.81
N SER A 99 -4.66 -0.69 -15.98
CA SER A 99 -4.27 0.71 -15.84
C SER A 99 -3.72 1.27 -17.17
N ASN A 100 -2.94 0.47 -17.87
CA ASN A 100 -2.31 0.92 -19.12
C ASN A 100 -3.25 0.96 -20.31
N THR A 101 -4.17 0.01 -20.37
CA THR A 101 -5.06 -0.11 -21.53
C THR A 101 -6.46 0.35 -21.22
N GLY A 102 -6.86 0.24 -19.98
CA GLY A 102 -8.21 0.55 -19.56
C GLY A 102 -8.61 1.98 -19.82
N ASP A 103 -7.69 2.89 -19.60
CA ASP A 103 -7.97 4.31 -19.79
C ASP A 103 -8.37 4.61 -21.22
N CYS A 104 -7.63 4.04 -22.14
CA CYS A 104 -7.91 4.17 -23.54
C CYS A 104 -9.27 3.59 -23.90
N CYS A 105 -9.51 2.40 -23.39
CA CYS A 105 -10.73 1.68 -23.70
C CYS A 105 -11.95 2.33 -23.07
N LEU A 106 -11.78 2.84 -21.88
CA LEU A 106 -12.89 3.51 -21.21
C LEU A 106 -13.34 4.76 -21.94
N ASN A 107 -12.39 5.44 -22.51
CA ASN A 107 -12.71 6.63 -23.29
C ASN A 107 -13.38 6.25 -24.59
N GLY A 108 -13.06 5.12 -25.10
CA GLY A 108 -13.69 4.60 -26.27
C GLY A 108 -15.02 3.98 -25.95
N GLY A 109 -15.11 3.58 -24.81
CA GLY A 109 -16.27 3.09 -24.38
C GLY A 109 -16.63 1.88 -23.96
N ASN A 110 -16.15 2.27 -24.24
CA ASN A 110 -16.52 1.80 -24.00
C ASN A 110 -16.89 1.47 -24.26
N ASN A 111 -16.87 1.54 -24.50
CA ASN A 111 -16.98 1.14 -24.54
C ASN A 111 -17.16 0.78 -24.48
#